data_1fd2ad24dda42f886c9925070684df0b
#
_entry.id   1fd2ad24dda42f886c9925070684df0b
#
_cell.length_a   1.000
_cell.length_b   1.000
_cell.length_c   1.000
_cell.angle_alpha   90.00
_cell.angle_beta   90.00
_cell.angle_gamma   90.00
#
_symmetry.space_group_name_H-M   'P 1'
#
loop_
_entity.id
_entity.type
_entity.pdbx_description
1 polymer ?
#
loop_
_entity_poly.entity_id
_entity_poly.type
_entity_poly.pdbx_seq_one_letter_code
_entity_poly.pdbx_strand_id
1 'polypeptide(L)'
;MMSRTSIFAAALLAVFASACSHAPVPAPVDLLHLSQDDRRLLAGVWEYEDGAVVTLTLDEQGHGAYAWKEGRFETTALSGRTWQGRWLQKENDREGGFLVELSTDYSEGDGRWWYTRIGSDRAPADKGGTFHLSRKATVTTLRENLPAP
;
A
#
# COMPACT_ATOMS: atom_id res chain seq x y z
N MET A 1 14.14 -20.65 -92.14
CA MET A 1 13.52 -21.62 -91.21
C MET A 1 14.02 -21.27 -89.82
N MET A 2 13.14 -20.71 -89.01
CA MET A 2 13.49 -20.10 -87.67
C MET A 2 13.08 -21.09 -86.61
N SER A 3 14.00 -21.53 -85.78
CA SER A 3 13.76 -22.36 -84.62
C SER A 3 13.66 -21.44 -83.40
N ARG A 4 12.53 -21.48 -82.73
CA ARG A 4 12.27 -20.74 -81.49
C ARG A 4 12.54 -21.68 -80.32
N THR A 5 13.55 -21.35 -79.53
CA THR A 5 13.87 -22.02 -78.25
C THR A 5 13.18 -21.28 -77.13
N SER A 6 12.20 -21.93 -76.49
CA SER A 6 11.53 -21.42 -75.29
C SER A 6 12.28 -21.71 -74.00
N ILE A 7 12.67 -20.70 -73.29
CA ILE A 7 13.33 -20.84 -71.98
C ILE A 7 12.23 -20.75 -70.90
N PHE A 8 12.00 -21.83 -70.20
CA PHE A 8 11.13 -21.85 -69.00
C PHE A 8 11.95 -21.36 -67.80
N ALA A 9 11.59 -20.19 -67.27
CA ALA A 9 12.10 -19.69 -65.99
C ALA A 9 11.25 -20.27 -64.89
N ALA A 10 11.82 -21.14 -64.05
CA ALA A 10 11.20 -21.63 -62.82
C ALA A 10 11.39 -20.57 -61.70
N ALA A 11 10.33 -19.94 -61.29
CA ALA A 11 10.33 -19.04 -60.13
C ALA A 11 10.21 -19.87 -58.86
N LEU A 12 11.27 -19.89 -58.03
CA LEU A 12 11.26 -20.52 -56.71
C LEU A 12 10.65 -19.53 -55.71
N LEU A 13 9.42 -19.79 -55.25
CA LEU A 13 8.78 -19.04 -54.18
C LEU A 13 9.30 -19.51 -52.80
N ALA A 14 10.16 -18.73 -52.17
CA ALA A 14 10.58 -18.96 -50.79
C ALA A 14 9.51 -18.39 -49.83
N VAL A 15 8.76 -19.31 -49.22
CA VAL A 15 7.80 -18.95 -48.16
C VAL A 15 8.58 -18.77 -46.84
N PHE A 16 8.77 -17.53 -46.42
CA PHE A 16 9.29 -17.23 -45.08
C PHE A 16 8.15 -17.40 -44.08
N ALA A 17 8.15 -18.51 -43.36
CA ALA A 17 7.30 -18.69 -42.18
C ALA A 17 7.85 -17.83 -41.04
N SER A 18 7.26 -16.65 -40.82
CA SER A 18 7.52 -15.82 -39.65
C SER A 18 6.91 -16.51 -38.43
N ALA A 19 7.74 -17.24 -37.67
CA ALA A 19 7.36 -17.70 -36.34
C ALA A 19 7.28 -16.51 -35.38
N CYS A 20 6.05 -16.02 -35.16
CA CYS A 20 5.79 -15.10 -34.07
C CYS A 20 6.03 -15.85 -32.73
N SER A 21 7.22 -15.72 -32.17
CA SER A 21 7.48 -16.11 -30.78
C SER A 21 6.66 -15.22 -29.86
N HIS A 22 5.50 -15.68 -29.41
CA HIS A 22 4.79 -15.06 -28.31
C HIS A 22 5.62 -15.29 -27.05
N ALA A 23 6.29 -14.26 -26.54
CA ALA A 23 6.84 -14.29 -25.21
C ALA A 23 5.69 -14.54 -24.22
N PRO A 24 5.85 -15.47 -23.26
CA PRO A 24 4.81 -15.70 -22.26
C PRO A 24 4.53 -14.39 -21.53
N VAL A 25 3.27 -13.93 -21.58
CA VAL A 25 2.81 -12.81 -20.77
C VAL A 25 3.01 -13.23 -19.32
N PRO A 26 3.77 -12.47 -18.51
CA PRO A 26 3.90 -12.80 -17.09
C PRO A 26 2.50 -12.85 -16.48
N ALA A 27 2.21 -13.92 -15.75
CA ALA A 27 0.95 -14.08 -15.05
C ALA A 27 0.70 -12.81 -14.18
N PRO A 28 -0.54 -12.31 -14.12
CA PRO A 28 -0.85 -11.18 -13.25
C PRO A 28 -0.42 -11.55 -11.84
N VAL A 29 0.50 -10.75 -11.27
CA VAL A 29 0.92 -10.89 -9.86
C VAL A 29 -0.35 -10.67 -9.05
N ASP A 30 -0.69 -11.62 -8.19
CA ASP A 30 -1.87 -11.51 -7.35
C ASP A 30 -1.64 -10.41 -6.30
N LEU A 31 -1.99 -9.18 -6.67
CA LEU A 31 -1.85 -7.98 -5.84
C LEU A 31 -2.61 -8.10 -4.50
N LEU A 32 -3.61 -8.99 -4.44
CA LEU A 32 -4.36 -9.26 -3.21
C LEU A 32 -3.52 -10.03 -2.18
N HIS A 33 -2.62 -10.91 -2.63
CA HIS A 33 -1.74 -11.66 -1.74
C HIS A 33 -0.62 -10.79 -1.16
N LEU A 34 -0.05 -9.87 -1.95
CA LEU A 34 0.96 -8.93 -1.48
C LEU A 34 0.39 -7.99 -0.40
N SER A 35 -0.88 -7.59 -0.52
CA SER A 35 -1.51 -6.64 0.39
C SER A 35 -1.72 -7.17 1.82
N GLN A 36 -1.88 -8.46 2.01
CA GLN A 36 -2.16 -9.03 3.32
C GLN A 36 -0.88 -9.24 4.15
N ASP A 37 0.21 -9.62 3.51
CA ASP A 37 1.52 -9.75 4.17
C ASP A 37 2.13 -8.38 4.49
N ASP A 38 1.91 -7.39 3.63
CA ASP A 38 2.39 -6.03 3.83
C ASP A 38 1.76 -5.35 5.06
N ARG A 39 0.50 -5.62 5.38
CA ARG A 39 -0.18 -5.03 6.56
C ARG A 39 0.46 -5.43 7.89
N ARG A 40 1.08 -6.59 7.98
CA ARG A 40 1.81 -7.01 9.17
C ARG A 40 2.98 -6.07 9.49
N LEU A 41 3.52 -5.39 8.47
CA LEU A 41 4.54 -4.38 8.65
C LEU A 41 4.05 -3.17 9.47
N LEU A 42 2.75 -2.97 9.56
CA LEU A 42 2.15 -1.91 10.37
C LEU A 42 1.99 -2.31 11.84
N ALA A 43 1.98 -3.62 12.17
CA ALA A 43 1.73 -4.09 13.52
C ALA A 43 2.74 -3.53 14.53
N GLY A 44 2.25 -3.11 15.68
CA GLY A 44 3.07 -2.57 16.74
C GLY A 44 2.53 -1.27 17.34
N VAL A 45 3.40 -0.59 18.09
CA VAL A 45 3.07 0.65 18.78
C VAL A 45 3.65 1.83 18.03
N TRP A 46 2.81 2.82 17.80
CA TRP A 46 3.16 4.05 17.08
C TRP A 46 2.85 5.28 17.95
N GLU A 47 3.63 6.31 17.78
CA GLU A 47 3.28 7.65 18.20
C GLU A 47 2.69 8.42 17.03
N TYR A 48 1.51 8.95 17.24
CA TYR A 48 0.76 9.79 16.29
C TYR A 48 0.83 11.23 16.80
N GLU A 49 1.28 12.13 15.95
CA GLU A 49 1.42 13.55 16.25
C GLU A 49 0.53 14.40 15.34
N ASP A 50 -0.46 15.06 15.95
CA ASP A 50 -1.33 16.06 15.34
C ASP A 50 -1.62 17.14 16.38
N GLY A 51 -0.63 18.02 16.64
CA GLY A 51 -0.67 19.00 17.71
C GLY A 51 -0.58 18.43 19.13
N ALA A 52 -0.82 17.13 19.31
CA ALA A 52 -0.58 16.37 20.53
C ALA A 52 -0.02 14.99 20.16
N VAL A 53 0.73 14.38 21.07
CA VAL A 53 1.26 13.02 20.87
C VAL A 53 0.27 12.01 21.46
N VAL A 54 -0.13 11.04 20.63
CA VAL A 54 -1.05 9.98 21.00
C VAL A 54 -0.43 8.63 20.66
N THR A 55 -0.55 7.65 21.56
CA THR A 55 -0.12 6.28 21.29
C THR A 55 -1.22 5.53 20.54
N LEU A 56 -0.85 4.96 19.38
CA LEU A 56 -1.68 4.10 18.54
C LEU A 56 -1.08 2.69 18.54
N THR A 57 -1.88 1.69 18.87
CA THR A 57 -1.46 0.27 18.79
C THR A 57 -2.18 -0.39 17.63
N LEU A 58 -1.41 -0.97 16.70
CA LEU A 58 -1.91 -1.65 15.51
C LEU A 58 -1.69 -3.16 15.62
N ASP A 59 -2.69 -3.93 15.19
CA ASP A 59 -2.63 -5.39 15.03
C ASP A 59 -2.01 -5.80 13.69
N GLU A 60 -1.95 -7.11 13.40
CA GLU A 60 -1.40 -7.66 12.16
C GLU A 60 -2.23 -7.32 10.90
N GLN A 61 -3.45 -6.87 11.05
CA GLN A 61 -4.30 -6.36 9.99
C GLN A 61 -4.13 -4.85 9.77
N GLY A 62 -3.30 -4.21 10.59
CA GLY A 62 -3.11 -2.77 10.60
C GLY A 62 -4.31 -2.02 11.20
N HIS A 63 -5.16 -2.71 11.96
CA HIS A 63 -6.25 -2.07 12.70
C HIS A 63 -5.78 -1.74 14.11
N GLY A 64 -6.27 -0.64 14.66
CA GLY A 64 -5.81 -0.26 15.97
C GLY A 64 -6.70 0.72 16.70
N ALA A 65 -6.30 1.00 17.94
CA ALA A 65 -7.01 1.89 18.82
C ALA A 65 -6.06 2.91 19.47
N TYR A 66 -6.62 4.04 19.79
CA TYR A 66 -5.97 5.08 20.59
C TYR A 66 -6.95 5.67 21.62
N ALA A 67 -6.41 6.12 22.75
CA ALA A 67 -7.26 6.50 23.90
C ALA A 67 -8.08 7.78 23.66
N TRP A 68 -7.58 8.71 22.83
CA TRP A 68 -8.27 9.96 22.57
C TRP A 68 -9.63 9.73 21.90
N LYS A 69 -10.71 10.15 22.55
CA LYS A 69 -12.09 10.05 22.05
C LYS A 69 -12.54 8.62 21.65
N GLU A 70 -12.02 7.61 22.32
CA GLU A 70 -12.22 6.19 21.95
C GLU A 70 -11.94 5.95 20.45
N GLY A 71 -10.77 6.40 20.01
CA GLY A 71 -10.42 6.41 18.60
C GLY A 71 -9.97 5.06 18.09
N ARG A 72 -10.21 4.83 16.78
CA ARG A 72 -9.81 3.64 16.04
C ARG A 72 -9.25 4.00 14.68
N PHE A 73 -8.28 3.19 14.25
CA PHE A 73 -7.78 3.15 12.87
C PHE A 73 -8.21 1.83 12.24
N GLU A 74 -8.74 1.90 11.02
CA GLU A 74 -9.12 0.73 10.21
C GLU A 74 -8.39 0.85 8.87
N THR A 75 -7.37 0.01 8.67
CA THR A 75 -6.63 -0.04 7.40
C THR A 75 -7.51 -0.61 6.31
N THR A 76 -7.64 0.10 5.20
CA THR A 76 -8.35 -0.37 4.01
C THR A 76 -7.39 -0.89 2.94
N ALA A 77 -6.19 -0.31 2.83
CA ALA A 77 -5.14 -0.78 1.93
C ALA A 77 -3.75 -0.37 2.40
N LEU A 78 -2.76 -1.19 2.07
CA LEU A 78 -1.34 -0.86 2.05
C LEU A 78 -0.80 -1.30 0.68
N SER A 79 -0.24 -0.36 -0.08
CA SER A 79 0.35 -0.61 -1.39
C SER A 79 1.72 0.04 -1.45
N GLY A 80 2.77 -0.77 -1.45
CA GLY A 80 4.13 -0.28 -1.25
C GLY A 80 4.20 0.49 0.07
N ARG A 81 4.53 1.77 0.02
CA ARG A 81 4.63 2.64 1.18
C ARG A 81 3.38 3.49 1.44
N THR A 82 2.40 3.43 0.57
CA THR A 82 1.15 4.19 0.73
C THR A 82 0.16 3.39 1.57
N TRP A 83 -0.09 3.87 2.77
CA TRP A 83 -1.05 3.30 3.72
C TRP A 83 -2.28 4.17 3.79
N GLN A 84 -3.47 3.57 3.66
CA GLN A 84 -4.74 4.29 3.71
C GLN A 84 -5.79 3.54 4.51
N GLY A 85 -6.72 4.29 5.04
CA GLY A 85 -7.80 3.72 5.83
C GLY A 85 -8.80 4.74 6.32
N ARG A 86 -9.53 4.33 7.35
CA ARG A 86 -10.51 5.16 8.04
C ARG A 86 -10.12 5.30 9.51
N TRP A 87 -10.48 6.43 10.07
CA TRP A 87 -10.44 6.64 11.50
C TRP A 87 -11.84 6.93 12.02
N LEU A 88 -12.11 6.51 13.25
CA LEU A 88 -13.37 6.70 13.94
C LEU A 88 -13.08 7.21 15.36
N GLN A 89 -13.92 8.10 15.85
CA GLN A 89 -13.93 8.58 17.25
C GLN A 89 -15.34 8.44 17.78
N LYS A 90 -15.55 7.46 18.66
CA LYS A 90 -16.88 7.12 19.16
C LYS A 90 -17.43 8.18 20.10
N GLU A 91 -16.60 8.71 21.00
CA GLU A 91 -17.04 9.64 22.04
C GLU A 91 -17.59 10.96 21.48
N ASN A 92 -17.05 11.46 20.37
CA ASN A 92 -17.49 12.71 19.76
C ASN A 92 -18.19 12.52 18.41
N ASP A 93 -18.53 11.27 18.06
CA ASP A 93 -19.26 10.87 16.86
C ASP A 93 -18.69 11.44 15.57
N ARG A 94 -17.39 11.20 15.34
CA ARG A 94 -16.68 11.67 14.15
C ARG A 94 -16.00 10.50 13.44
N GLU A 95 -15.92 10.60 12.13
CA GLU A 95 -15.18 9.65 11.31
C GLU A 95 -14.58 10.33 10.08
N GLY A 96 -13.56 9.69 9.52
CA GLY A 96 -12.90 10.21 8.35
C GLY A 96 -11.99 9.21 7.69
N GLY A 97 -11.30 9.69 6.67
CA GLY A 97 -10.26 8.95 6.00
C GLY A 97 -8.87 9.44 6.38
N PHE A 98 -7.89 8.62 6.12
CA PHE A 98 -6.48 9.01 6.19
C PHE A 98 -5.67 8.37 5.05
N LEU A 99 -4.55 9.00 4.76
CA LEU A 99 -3.54 8.50 3.84
C LEU A 99 -2.17 8.87 4.41
N VAL A 100 -1.26 7.89 4.46
CA VAL A 100 0.12 8.02 4.97
C VAL A 100 1.09 7.56 3.91
N GLU A 101 2.17 8.29 3.74
CA GLU A 101 3.34 7.84 3.00
C GLU A 101 4.41 7.43 4.03
N LEU A 102 4.72 6.13 4.06
CA LEU A 102 5.67 5.54 5.00
C LEU A 102 7.12 5.70 4.48
N SER A 103 8.07 5.76 5.40
CA SER A 103 9.50 5.64 5.13
C SER A 103 9.82 4.27 4.52
N THR A 104 11.00 4.13 3.92
CA THR A 104 11.43 2.88 3.26
C THR A 104 11.59 1.71 4.23
N ASP A 105 11.84 1.98 5.50
CA ASP A 105 11.99 0.98 6.57
C ASP A 105 10.73 0.82 7.43
N TYR A 106 9.64 1.50 7.07
CA TYR A 106 8.35 1.47 7.78
C TYR A 106 8.46 1.89 9.26
N SER A 107 9.43 2.74 9.59
CA SER A 107 9.63 3.23 10.96
C SER A 107 8.88 4.53 11.24
N GLU A 108 8.57 5.30 10.21
CA GLU A 108 7.88 6.60 10.30
C GLU A 108 7.03 6.85 9.07
N GLY A 109 6.17 7.86 9.11
CA GLY A 109 5.37 8.28 7.97
C GLY A 109 4.70 9.63 8.19
N ASP A 110 4.49 10.33 7.09
CA ASP A 110 3.74 11.57 7.04
C ASP A 110 2.37 11.34 6.43
N GLY A 111 1.34 11.83 7.10
CA GLY A 111 -0.02 11.58 6.74
C GLY A 111 -0.89 12.82 6.67
N ARG A 112 -2.04 12.62 6.07
CA ARG A 112 -3.15 13.54 6.08
C ARG A 112 -4.42 12.80 6.45
N TRP A 113 -5.32 13.49 7.15
CA TRP A 113 -6.64 12.99 7.48
C TRP A 113 -7.70 14.00 7.06
N TRP A 114 -8.92 13.53 6.85
CA TRP A 114 -10.07 14.36 6.52
C TRP A 114 -11.33 13.79 7.15
N TYR A 115 -12.34 14.62 7.37
CA TYR A 115 -13.65 14.19 7.84
C TYR A 115 -14.48 13.62 6.69
N THR A 116 -15.21 12.55 6.97
CA THR A 116 -16.31 12.05 6.13
C THR A 116 -17.66 12.21 6.81
N ARG A 117 -17.65 12.39 8.16
CA ARG A 117 -18.84 12.63 8.95
C ARG A 117 -18.50 13.31 10.29
N ILE A 118 -19.38 14.23 10.71
CA ILE A 118 -19.38 14.85 12.04
C ILE A 118 -20.82 14.79 12.55
N GLY A 119 -21.13 13.92 13.53
CA GLY A 119 -22.48 13.67 13.98
C GLY A 119 -23.40 13.25 12.82
N SER A 120 -24.46 13.97 12.55
CA SER A 120 -25.36 13.73 11.43
C SER A 120 -24.91 14.35 10.10
N ASP A 121 -23.91 15.25 10.11
CA ASP A 121 -23.39 15.90 8.90
C ASP A 121 -22.48 14.94 8.13
N ARG A 122 -22.88 14.59 6.90
CA ARG A 122 -22.15 13.69 6.00
C ARG A 122 -21.32 14.42 4.93
N ALA A 123 -21.26 15.73 4.98
CA ALA A 123 -20.46 16.55 4.09
C ALA A 123 -19.86 17.75 4.85
N PRO A 124 -19.07 17.48 5.92
CA PRO A 124 -18.58 18.54 6.77
C PRO A 124 -17.69 19.52 6.02
N ALA A 125 -17.81 20.79 6.38
CA ALA A 125 -16.98 21.86 5.81
C ALA A 125 -15.53 21.79 6.29
N ASP A 126 -15.28 21.18 7.45
CA ASP A 126 -13.94 20.97 7.99
C ASP A 126 -13.10 20.04 7.09
N LYS A 127 -11.91 20.50 6.77
CA LYS A 127 -11.06 19.85 5.74
C LYS A 127 -10.19 18.72 6.28
N GLY A 128 -9.93 18.67 7.59
CA GLY A 128 -8.94 17.78 8.20
C GLY A 128 -7.59 18.45 8.42
N GLY A 129 -6.53 17.64 8.51
CA GLY A 129 -5.18 18.09 8.82
C GLY A 129 -4.11 17.16 8.35
N THR A 130 -2.88 17.43 8.80
CA THR A 130 -1.70 16.57 8.59
C THR A 130 -1.25 16.01 9.93
N PHE A 131 -0.53 14.90 9.88
CA PHE A 131 0.04 14.25 11.06
C PHE A 131 1.33 13.53 10.71
N HIS A 132 2.10 13.25 11.73
CA HIS A 132 3.29 12.41 11.64
C HIS A 132 3.10 11.16 12.49
N LEU A 133 3.64 10.03 12.02
CA LEU A 133 3.68 8.77 12.74
C LEU A 133 5.12 8.33 12.91
N SER A 134 5.49 7.89 14.10
CA SER A 134 6.76 7.23 14.37
C SER A 134 6.54 5.94 15.15
N ARG A 135 7.24 4.88 14.78
CA ARG A 135 7.16 3.58 15.45
C ARG A 135 7.95 3.61 16.75
N LYS A 136 7.34 3.18 17.83
CA LYS A 136 8.06 2.96 19.09
C LYS A 136 8.93 1.72 19.01
N ALA A 137 10.20 1.86 19.38
CA ALA A 137 11.09 0.70 19.54
C ALA A 137 10.50 -0.24 20.59
N THR A 138 10.25 -1.49 20.21
CA THR A 138 9.83 -2.52 21.17
C THR A 138 11.05 -2.84 22.06
N VAL A 139 10.91 -2.67 23.38
CA VAL A 139 11.97 -2.92 24.38
C VAL A 139 12.55 -4.35 24.31
N THR A 140 11.90 -5.26 23.60
CA THR A 140 12.32 -6.65 23.42
C THR A 140 13.66 -6.78 22.67
N THR A 141 14.01 -5.86 21.78
CA THR A 141 15.25 -5.93 21.00
C THR A 141 16.50 -5.60 21.81
N LEU A 142 16.37 -4.94 22.96
CA LEU A 142 17.51 -4.55 23.80
C LEU A 142 18.02 -5.66 24.72
N ARG A 143 17.25 -6.73 24.95
CA ARG A 143 17.69 -7.85 25.82
C ARG A 143 18.52 -8.90 25.11
N GLU A 144 18.48 -8.97 23.81
CA GLU A 144 19.20 -9.99 23.03
C GLU A 144 20.68 -9.64 22.77
N ASN A 145 21.08 -8.40 23.01
CA ASN A 145 22.46 -7.92 22.81
C ASN A 145 23.25 -7.65 24.08
N LEU A 146 22.77 -8.09 25.26
CA LEU A 146 23.62 -8.05 26.45
C LEU A 146 24.51 -9.31 26.48
N PRO A 147 25.84 -9.18 26.50
CA PRO A 147 26.74 -10.33 26.72
C PRO A 147 26.42 -10.94 28.08
N ALA A 148 26.31 -12.26 28.11
CA ALA A 148 26.13 -13.01 29.34
C ALA A 148 27.31 -12.76 30.31
N PRO A 149 27.08 -12.67 31.61
CA PRO A 149 28.13 -12.43 32.63
C PRO A 149 29.17 -13.53 32.67
#